data_68a352be4ca2216883757ceca5f4e176
#
_entry.id   68a352be4ca2216883757ceca5f4e176
#
_cell.length_a   1.000
_cell.length_b   1.000
_cell.length_c   1.000
_cell.angle_alpha   90.00
_cell.angle_beta   90.00
_cell.angle_gamma   90.00
#
_symmetry.space_group_name_H-M   'P 1'
#
loop_
_entity.id
_entity.type
_entity.pdbx_description
1 polymer ?
#
loop_
_entity_poly.entity_id
_entity_poly.type
_entity_poly.pdbx_seq_one_letter_code
_entity_poly.pdbx_strand_id
1 'polypeptide(L)'
;MSFRFINPEALGAPRGYSNGVLTSGGRLLFIAGQVAWNREQEIVSDDLVAQFDRALENLIAVVTEAGGQPEQIARLILYVTDKDEYKQRMTEIGERYRARMGKHFPAMVLVEVAGLLEDRAKVEIEAVAVL
;
A
#
# COMPACT_ATOMS: atom_id res chain seq x y z
N MET A 1 2.19 -8.38 -19.76
CA MET A 1 1.37 -7.30 -19.20
C MET A 1 2.30 -6.13 -18.86
N SER A 2 1.90 -4.91 -19.18
CA SER A 2 2.72 -3.71 -18.93
C SER A 2 1.85 -2.59 -18.40
N PHE A 3 2.45 -1.76 -17.54
CA PHE A 3 1.81 -0.56 -17.00
C PHE A 3 2.27 0.67 -17.77
N ARG A 4 1.33 1.59 -18.00
CA ARG A 4 1.65 2.93 -18.43
C ARG A 4 1.15 3.89 -17.34
N PHE A 5 2.07 4.69 -16.81
CA PHE A 5 1.75 5.64 -15.74
C PHE A 5 1.23 6.93 -16.36
N ILE A 6 0.08 7.39 -15.90
CA ILE A 6 -0.63 8.55 -16.44
C ILE A 6 -0.60 9.66 -15.39
N ASN A 7 0.16 10.71 -15.68
CA ASN A 7 0.32 11.84 -14.77
C ASN A 7 0.16 13.15 -15.56
N PRO A 8 -1.08 13.62 -15.75
CA PRO A 8 -1.32 14.85 -16.51
C PRO A 8 -0.60 16.03 -15.84
N GLU A 9 0.03 16.86 -16.67
CA GLU A 9 0.75 18.04 -16.18
C GLU A 9 -0.16 18.97 -15.38
N ALA A 10 -1.42 19.08 -15.76
CA ALA A 10 -2.39 19.95 -15.10
C ALA A 10 -2.64 19.59 -13.63
N LEU A 11 -2.28 18.38 -13.22
CA LEU A 11 -2.46 17.90 -11.82
C LEU A 11 -1.22 18.07 -10.96
N GLY A 12 -0.15 18.64 -11.52
CA GLY A 12 1.13 18.78 -10.82
C GLY A 12 1.91 17.47 -10.79
N ALA A 13 3.13 17.52 -10.28
CA ALA A 13 3.98 16.34 -10.17
C ALA A 13 3.55 15.48 -8.98
N PRO A 14 3.23 14.19 -9.19
CA PRO A 14 2.87 13.32 -8.08
C PRO A 14 4.09 13.00 -7.20
N ARG A 15 3.86 12.85 -5.90
CA ARG A 15 4.92 12.47 -4.96
C ARG A 15 4.49 11.21 -4.22
N GLY A 16 5.19 10.09 -4.47
CA GLY A 16 4.94 8.82 -3.82
C GLY A 16 3.71 8.09 -4.34
N TYR A 17 3.16 8.50 -5.48
CA TYR A 17 2.02 7.86 -6.14
C TYR A 17 2.01 8.20 -7.62
N SER A 18 1.14 7.54 -8.39
CA SER A 18 0.79 7.94 -9.76
C SER A 18 -0.68 8.32 -9.80
N ASN A 19 -1.04 9.28 -10.65
CA ASN A 19 -2.44 9.67 -10.82
C ASN A 19 -3.26 8.56 -11.46
N GLY A 20 -2.68 7.85 -12.41
CA GLY A 20 -3.33 6.73 -13.04
C GLY A 20 -2.34 5.67 -13.47
N VAL A 21 -2.83 4.43 -13.57
CA VAL A 21 -2.08 3.31 -14.13
C VAL A 21 -2.96 2.67 -15.18
N LEU A 22 -2.51 2.68 -16.43
CA LEU A 22 -3.19 2.01 -17.52
C LEU A 22 -2.50 0.66 -17.74
N THR A 23 -3.29 -0.40 -17.72
CA THR A 23 -2.78 -1.76 -17.97
C THR A 23 -3.44 -2.33 -19.21
N SER A 24 -2.70 -3.18 -19.94
CA SER A 24 -3.20 -3.87 -21.12
C SER A 24 -3.13 -5.37 -20.88
N GLY A 25 -4.29 -5.99 -20.62
CA GLY A 25 -4.37 -7.43 -20.35
C GLY A 25 -3.92 -7.79 -18.95
N GLY A 26 -3.72 -9.09 -18.74
CA GLY A 26 -3.30 -9.62 -17.46
C GLY A 26 -4.45 -10.15 -16.62
N ARG A 27 -4.11 -10.81 -15.52
CA ARG A 27 -5.06 -11.38 -14.58
C ARG A 27 -5.14 -10.47 -13.36
N LEU A 28 -6.36 -10.20 -12.88
CA LEU A 28 -6.59 -9.34 -11.74
C LEU A 28 -6.46 -10.12 -10.44
N LEU A 29 -5.66 -9.61 -9.52
CA LEU A 29 -5.54 -10.12 -8.16
C LEU A 29 -6.09 -9.04 -7.22
N PHE A 30 -7.19 -9.32 -6.56
CA PHE A 30 -7.78 -8.45 -5.55
C PHE A 30 -7.23 -8.86 -4.20
N ILE A 31 -6.60 -7.93 -3.50
CA ILE A 31 -5.92 -8.20 -2.23
C ILE A 31 -6.71 -7.56 -1.11
N ALA A 32 -7.17 -8.37 -0.17
CA ALA A 32 -7.92 -7.91 0.99
C ALA A 32 -7.10 -6.94 1.83
N GLY A 33 -7.77 -6.12 2.60
CA GLY A 33 -7.13 -5.22 3.54
C GLY A 33 -6.21 -5.98 4.49
N GLN A 34 -4.96 -5.53 4.57
CA GLN A 34 -3.94 -6.13 5.43
C GLN A 34 -3.60 -5.17 6.55
N VAL A 35 -3.61 -5.68 7.77
CA VAL A 35 -3.11 -4.97 8.94
C VAL A 35 -1.79 -5.61 9.38
N ALA A 36 -1.13 -5.02 10.37
CA ALA A 36 0.20 -5.46 10.80
C ALA A 36 0.12 -6.65 11.76
N TRP A 37 -0.51 -7.73 11.35
CA TRP A 37 -0.60 -8.91 12.20
C TRP A 37 0.31 -10.04 11.73
N ASN A 38 0.59 -10.96 12.68
CA ASN A 38 1.38 -12.14 12.43
C ASN A 38 0.48 -13.34 12.08
N ARG A 39 1.06 -14.53 12.03
CA ARG A 39 0.34 -15.76 11.71
C ARG A 39 -0.79 -16.07 12.70
N GLU A 40 -0.63 -15.66 13.95
CA GLU A 40 -1.66 -15.83 15.00
C GLU A 40 -2.70 -14.72 14.97
N GLN A 41 -2.62 -13.80 13.99
CA GLN A 41 -3.52 -12.67 13.82
C GLN A 41 -3.47 -11.70 15.00
N GLU A 42 -2.26 -11.48 15.51
CA GLU A 42 -1.98 -10.51 16.56
C GLU A 42 -1.18 -9.36 15.98
N ILE A 43 -1.55 -8.12 16.32
CA ILE A 43 -0.82 -6.93 15.89
C ILE A 43 0.58 -6.95 16.51
N VAL A 44 1.60 -6.82 15.68
CA VAL A 44 2.99 -7.04 16.09
C VAL A 44 3.64 -5.85 16.78
N SER A 45 3.04 -4.65 16.69
CA SER A 45 3.63 -3.43 17.24
C SER A 45 2.57 -2.36 17.36
N ASP A 46 2.74 -1.44 18.31
CA ASP A 46 1.89 -0.25 18.44
C ASP A 46 2.46 0.95 17.69
N ASP A 47 3.64 0.82 17.09
CA ASP A 47 4.27 1.88 16.31
C ASP A 47 3.72 1.93 14.88
N LEU A 48 3.30 3.11 14.43
CA LEU A 48 2.70 3.29 13.11
C LEU A 48 3.64 2.84 11.99
N VAL A 49 4.92 3.21 12.05
CA VAL A 49 5.88 2.87 10.98
C VAL A 49 6.11 1.37 10.91
N ALA A 50 6.24 0.72 12.07
CA ALA A 50 6.37 -0.74 12.12
C ALA A 50 5.10 -1.43 11.62
N GLN A 51 3.93 -0.89 11.94
CA GLN A 51 2.66 -1.43 11.44
C GLN A 51 2.56 -1.25 9.92
N PHE A 52 2.91 -0.09 9.39
CA PHE A 52 2.92 0.15 7.95
C PHE A 52 3.81 -0.87 7.24
N ASP A 53 5.04 -1.04 7.74
CA ASP A 53 6.01 -1.97 7.16
C ASP A 53 5.47 -3.39 7.13
N ARG A 54 4.89 -3.86 8.23
CA ARG A 54 4.36 -5.22 8.33
C ARG A 54 3.10 -5.42 7.50
N ALA A 55 2.21 -4.44 7.46
CA ALA A 55 1.00 -4.51 6.63
C ALA A 55 1.40 -4.61 5.14
N LEU A 56 2.38 -3.81 4.71
CA LEU A 56 2.88 -3.87 3.34
C LEU A 56 3.56 -5.21 3.05
N GLU A 57 4.32 -5.73 4.00
CA GLU A 57 4.91 -7.07 3.88
C GLU A 57 3.83 -8.14 3.67
N ASN A 58 2.77 -8.08 4.47
CA ASN A 58 1.65 -9.03 4.36
C ASN A 58 0.97 -8.94 3.01
N LEU A 59 0.77 -7.72 2.51
CA LEU A 59 0.19 -7.49 1.19
C LEU A 59 1.06 -8.08 0.08
N ILE A 60 2.36 -7.84 0.14
CA ILE A 60 3.31 -8.37 -0.85
C ILE A 60 3.37 -9.89 -0.78
N ALA A 61 3.20 -10.50 0.41
CA ALA A 61 3.15 -11.94 0.55
C ALA A 61 2.01 -12.54 -0.29
N VAL A 62 0.85 -11.87 -0.36
CA VAL A 62 -0.27 -12.31 -1.20
C VAL A 62 0.11 -12.25 -2.67
N VAL A 63 0.75 -11.16 -3.09
CA VAL A 63 1.22 -10.99 -4.48
C VAL A 63 2.21 -12.09 -4.84
N THR A 64 3.17 -12.35 -3.96
CA THR A 64 4.20 -13.37 -4.17
C THR A 64 3.58 -14.77 -4.26
N GLU A 65 2.62 -15.09 -3.39
CA GLU A 65 1.94 -16.39 -3.42
C GLU A 65 1.17 -16.60 -4.72
N ALA A 66 0.66 -15.52 -5.32
CA ALA A 66 -0.01 -15.58 -6.61
C ALA A 66 0.97 -15.67 -7.79
N GLY A 67 2.27 -15.64 -7.55
CA GLY A 67 3.31 -15.69 -8.58
C GLY A 67 3.70 -14.34 -9.13
N GLY A 68 3.32 -13.25 -8.45
CA GLY A 68 3.58 -11.89 -8.91
C GLY A 68 4.75 -11.21 -8.20
N GLN A 69 4.93 -9.96 -8.55
CA GLN A 69 5.99 -9.08 -8.04
C GLN A 69 5.36 -7.77 -7.57
N PRO A 70 5.99 -7.03 -6.65
CA PRO A 70 5.46 -5.72 -6.21
C PRO A 70 5.19 -4.76 -7.35
N GLU A 71 5.98 -4.80 -8.43
CA GLU A 71 5.83 -3.93 -9.60
C GLU A 71 4.52 -4.18 -10.35
N GLN A 72 3.83 -5.26 -10.05
CA GLN A 72 2.54 -5.59 -10.66
C GLN A 72 1.33 -5.07 -9.87
N ILE A 73 1.59 -4.42 -8.74
CA ILE A 73 0.53 -3.74 -7.99
C ILE A 73 0.14 -2.48 -8.78
N ALA A 74 -1.15 -2.39 -9.14
CA ALA A 74 -1.67 -1.28 -9.93
C ALA A 74 -2.29 -0.20 -9.04
N ARG A 75 -2.82 -0.57 -7.89
CA ARG A 75 -3.55 0.33 -6.99
C ARG A 75 -3.33 -0.06 -5.54
N LEU A 76 -3.14 0.96 -4.70
CA LEU A 76 -3.10 0.82 -3.24
C LEU A 76 -4.13 1.75 -2.62
N ILE A 77 -4.85 1.26 -1.62
CA ILE A 77 -5.71 2.08 -0.78
C ILE A 77 -5.21 1.91 0.65
N LEU A 78 -4.91 3.03 1.31
CA LEU A 78 -4.42 3.06 2.67
C LEU A 78 -5.46 3.72 3.57
N TYR A 79 -5.79 3.04 4.66
CA TYR A 79 -6.68 3.54 5.70
C TYR A 79 -5.84 3.76 6.94
N VAL A 80 -5.91 4.96 7.52
CA VAL A 80 -5.19 5.27 8.77
C VAL A 80 -6.16 5.82 9.80
N THR A 81 -5.87 5.61 11.08
CA THR A 81 -6.71 6.13 12.16
C THR A 81 -6.29 7.52 12.62
N ASP A 82 -5.08 7.97 12.23
CA ASP A 82 -4.55 9.28 12.60
C ASP A 82 -3.67 9.80 11.46
N LYS A 83 -4.25 10.64 10.61
CA LYS A 83 -3.52 11.19 9.45
C LYS A 83 -2.41 12.16 9.87
N ASP A 84 -2.54 12.80 11.01
CA ASP A 84 -1.53 13.73 11.48
C ASP A 84 -0.28 12.97 11.93
N GLU A 85 -0.44 11.85 12.62
CA GLU A 85 0.66 10.96 12.94
C GLU A 85 1.33 10.45 11.66
N TYR A 86 0.53 10.05 10.67
CA TYR A 86 1.07 9.61 9.39
C TYR A 86 1.94 10.70 8.73
N LYS A 87 1.43 11.94 8.70
CA LYS A 87 2.18 13.07 8.13
C LYS A 87 3.48 13.32 8.87
N GLN A 88 3.48 13.21 10.19
CA GLN A 88 4.69 13.41 11.01
C GLN A 88 5.75 12.33 10.76
N ARG A 89 5.33 11.14 10.34
CA ARG A 89 6.21 9.99 10.15
C ARG A 89 6.45 9.66 8.69
N MET A 90 6.10 10.56 7.75
CA MET A 90 6.16 10.27 6.31
C MET A 90 7.56 9.93 5.80
N THR A 91 8.60 10.52 6.37
CA THR A 91 9.98 10.20 5.97
C THR A 91 10.30 8.74 6.26
N GLU A 92 10.01 8.29 7.46
CA GLU A 92 10.25 6.90 7.87
C GLU A 92 9.37 5.91 7.10
N ILE A 93 8.11 6.28 6.90
CA ILE A 93 7.17 5.47 6.10
C ILE A 93 7.67 5.35 4.66
N GLY A 94 8.12 6.45 4.08
CA GLY A 94 8.69 6.45 2.73
C GLY A 94 9.91 5.55 2.60
N GLU A 95 10.77 5.51 3.61
CA GLU A 95 11.93 4.59 3.62
C GLU A 95 11.47 3.13 3.60
N ARG A 96 10.48 2.79 4.42
CA ARG A 96 9.93 1.43 4.45
C ARG A 96 9.24 1.08 3.13
N TYR A 97 8.50 2.03 2.57
CA TYR A 97 7.85 1.83 1.27
C TYR A 97 8.89 1.50 0.20
N ARG A 98 9.93 2.31 0.07
CA ARG A 98 10.96 2.10 -0.95
C ARG A 98 11.73 0.80 -0.74
N ALA A 99 11.94 0.40 0.50
CA ALA A 99 12.63 -0.86 0.79
C ALA A 99 11.87 -2.08 0.25
N ARG A 100 10.53 -2.01 0.19
CA ARG A 100 9.69 -3.11 -0.26
C ARG A 100 9.19 -2.97 -1.68
N MET A 101 8.89 -1.75 -2.10
CA MET A 101 8.28 -1.47 -3.42
C MET A 101 9.28 -0.92 -4.44
N GLY A 102 10.47 -0.54 -4.00
CA GLY A 102 11.43 0.12 -4.87
C GLY A 102 10.91 1.46 -5.36
N LYS A 103 11.14 1.75 -6.62
CA LYS A 103 10.67 3.00 -7.26
C LYS A 103 9.34 2.81 -7.97
N HIS A 104 8.53 1.88 -7.51
CA HIS A 104 7.22 1.62 -8.08
C HIS A 104 6.16 2.38 -7.27
N PHE A 105 5.47 3.32 -7.92
CA PHE A 105 4.45 4.16 -7.30
C PHE A 105 3.13 4.00 -8.08
N PRO A 106 2.27 3.06 -7.68
CA PRO A 106 0.99 2.84 -8.36
C PRO A 106 -0.01 3.95 -8.05
N ALA A 107 -1.21 3.84 -8.62
CA ALA A 107 -2.32 4.68 -8.24
C ALA A 107 -2.64 4.45 -6.77
N MET A 108 -2.82 5.52 -5.99
CA MET A 108 -2.90 5.41 -4.55
C MET A 108 -3.82 6.46 -3.95
N VAL A 109 -4.53 6.09 -2.91
CA VAL A 109 -5.28 7.02 -2.06
C VAL A 109 -5.02 6.65 -0.60
N LEU A 110 -5.01 7.66 0.26
CA LEU A 110 -4.93 7.48 1.70
C LEU A 110 -6.06 8.26 2.34
N VAL A 111 -6.80 7.61 3.23
CA VAL A 111 -7.91 8.23 3.94
C VAL A 111 -7.82 7.94 5.42
N GLU A 112 -8.24 8.93 6.24
CA GLU A 112 -8.40 8.73 7.66
C GLU A 112 -9.78 8.14 7.93
N VAL A 113 -9.83 7.14 8.79
CA VAL A 113 -11.08 6.47 9.18
C VAL A 113 -11.26 6.54 10.69
N ALA A 114 -12.49 6.42 11.15
CA ALA A 114 -12.82 6.49 12.56
C ALA A 114 -12.22 5.34 13.38
N GLY A 115 -12.01 4.19 12.75
CA GLY A 115 -11.41 3.02 13.37
C GLY A 115 -11.29 1.89 12.38
N LEU A 116 -10.51 0.89 12.72
CA LEU A 116 -10.35 -0.33 11.95
C LEU A 116 -10.95 -1.48 12.76
N LEU A 117 -11.23 -2.60 12.10
CA LEU A 117 -11.84 -3.75 12.78
C LEU A 117 -10.95 -4.26 13.92
N GLU A 118 -9.63 -4.29 13.69
CA GLU A 118 -8.67 -4.63 14.74
C GLU A 118 -8.41 -3.39 15.60
N ASP A 119 -8.72 -3.46 16.90
CA ASP A 119 -8.62 -2.31 17.80
C ASP A 119 -7.23 -1.68 17.87
N ARG A 120 -6.19 -2.50 17.78
CA ARG A 120 -4.80 -2.02 17.83
C ARG A 120 -4.25 -1.57 16.49
N ALA A 121 -4.99 -1.78 15.40
CA ALA A 121 -4.50 -1.40 14.07
C ALA A 121 -4.57 0.11 13.88
N LYS A 122 -3.49 0.69 13.40
CA LYS A 122 -3.38 2.11 13.04
C LYS A 122 -3.41 2.32 11.53
N VAL A 123 -3.17 1.26 10.77
CA VAL A 123 -3.14 1.29 9.30
C VAL A 123 -3.63 -0.03 8.73
N GLU A 124 -4.36 0.07 7.64
CA GLU A 124 -4.79 -1.07 6.83
C GLU A 124 -4.55 -0.73 5.37
N ILE A 125 -4.05 -1.69 4.58
CA ILE A 125 -3.70 -1.49 3.18
C ILE A 125 -4.37 -2.56 2.35
N GLU A 126 -5.12 -2.15 1.31
CA GLU A 126 -5.65 -3.07 0.31
C GLU A 126 -5.10 -2.72 -1.07
N ALA A 127 -5.18 -3.64 -2.00
CA ALA A 127 -4.56 -3.44 -3.31
C ALA A 127 -5.25 -4.23 -4.40
N VAL A 128 -4.98 -3.82 -5.65
CA VAL A 128 -5.26 -4.61 -6.85
C VAL A 128 -3.95 -4.75 -7.60
N ALA A 129 -3.59 -5.97 -7.94
CA ALA A 129 -2.44 -6.25 -8.80
C ALA A 129 -2.91 -6.86 -10.11
N VAL A 130 -2.09 -6.73 -11.15
CA VAL A 130 -2.35 -7.25 -12.48
C VAL A 130 -1.16 -8.10 -12.90
N LEU A 131 -1.38 -9.41 -12.96
CA LEU A 131 -0.32 -10.40 -13.23
C LEU A 131 -0.35 -10.90 -14.66
#